data_1097d1ce2f955a59a6ae4de1b5240aef
#
_entry.id   1097d1ce2f955a59a6ae4de1b5240aef
#
_cell.length_a   1.000
_cell.length_b   1.000
_cell.length_c   1.000
_cell.angle_alpha   90.00
_cell.angle_beta   90.00
_cell.angle_gamma   90.00
#
_symmetry.space_group_name_H-M   'P 1'
#
loop_
_entity.id
_entity.type
_entity.pdbx_description
1 polymer ?
#
loop_
_entity_poly.entity_id
_entity_poly.type
_entity_poly.pdbx_seq_one_letter_code
_entity_poly.pdbx_strand_id
1 'polypeptide(L)'
;MNLTISGHHLEVTPALREYVLTKLDRITRHFDAVVDVNVLLTVENLKEKERRQKAEVTLHVKGKDIFVEQAHEDLYAAVDQLMDKLDRQVVRHKDRLQDHHHEAPKRVM
;
A
#
# COMPACT_ATOMS: atom_id res chain seq x y z
N MET A 1 -15.48 -0.52 -0.72
CA MET A 1 -14.11 0.00 -0.81
C MET A 1 -13.96 0.86 -2.06
N ASN A 2 -13.49 2.06 -1.91
CA ASN A 2 -13.21 2.95 -3.02
C ASN A 2 -11.72 2.90 -3.34
N LEU A 3 -11.39 2.72 -4.59
CA LEU A 3 -10.00 2.69 -5.05
C LEU A 3 -9.76 3.80 -6.05
N THR A 4 -8.73 4.60 -5.80
CA THR A 4 -8.30 5.66 -6.70
C THR A 4 -6.84 5.42 -7.07
N ILE A 5 -6.54 5.40 -8.36
CA ILE A 5 -5.19 5.31 -8.88
C ILE A 5 -4.94 6.54 -9.73
N SER A 6 -3.95 7.34 -9.35
CA SER A 6 -3.61 8.58 -10.03
C SER A 6 -2.17 8.58 -10.48
N GLY A 7 -1.89 9.27 -11.58
CA GLY A 7 -0.54 9.47 -12.08
C GLY A 7 -0.15 10.94 -12.00
N HIS A 8 1.10 11.21 -11.63
CA HIS A 8 1.67 12.55 -11.63
C HIS A 8 2.90 12.54 -12.53
N HIS A 9 2.87 13.31 -13.60
CA HIS A 9 3.87 13.32 -14.66
C HIS A 9 3.99 11.96 -15.37
N LEU A 10 2.94 11.15 -15.32
CA LEU A 10 2.85 9.92 -16.08
C LEU A 10 1.37 9.59 -16.33
N GLU A 11 1.14 8.82 -17.37
CA GLU A 11 -0.18 8.31 -17.68
C GLU A 11 -0.33 6.91 -17.07
N VAL A 12 -1.43 6.69 -16.36
CA VAL A 12 -1.73 5.37 -15.83
C VAL A 12 -2.37 4.54 -16.94
N THR A 13 -1.57 3.70 -17.58
CA THR A 13 -2.04 2.85 -18.66
C THR A 13 -2.94 1.74 -18.11
N PRO A 14 -3.80 1.14 -18.96
CA PRO A 14 -4.62 -0.01 -18.52
C PRO A 14 -3.78 -1.16 -17.95
N ALA A 15 -2.62 -1.42 -18.54
CA ALA A 15 -1.72 -2.47 -18.06
C ALA A 15 -1.18 -2.18 -16.66
N LEU A 16 -0.77 -0.95 -16.43
CA LEU A 16 -0.27 -0.52 -15.13
C LEU A 16 -1.36 -0.54 -14.08
N ARG A 17 -2.54 -0.06 -14.44
CA ARG A 17 -3.72 -0.10 -13.55
C ARG A 17 -4.05 -1.52 -13.13
N GLU A 18 -4.09 -2.43 -14.10
CA GLU A 18 -4.39 -3.84 -13.85
C GLU A 18 -3.34 -4.47 -12.93
N TYR A 19 -2.08 -4.13 -13.15
CA TYR A 19 -0.98 -4.63 -12.32
C TYR A 19 -1.15 -4.22 -10.86
N VAL A 20 -1.44 -2.94 -10.64
CA VAL A 20 -1.67 -2.40 -9.29
C VAL A 20 -2.89 -3.06 -8.65
N LEU A 21 -3.99 -3.15 -9.40
CA LEU A 21 -5.23 -3.75 -8.89
C LEU A 21 -5.03 -5.19 -8.47
N THR A 22 -4.32 -5.97 -9.26
CA THR A 22 -4.06 -7.38 -8.96
C THR A 22 -3.27 -7.54 -7.67
N LYS A 23 -2.26 -6.69 -7.49
CA LYS A 23 -1.45 -6.72 -6.27
C LYS A 23 -2.24 -6.29 -5.04
N LEU A 24 -3.02 -5.22 -5.17
CA LEU A 24 -3.86 -4.73 -4.07
C LEU A 24 -4.90 -5.74 -3.65
N ASP A 25 -5.50 -6.43 -4.61
CA ASP A 25 -6.53 -7.41 -4.33
C ASP A 25 -6.04 -8.51 -3.37
N ARG A 26 -4.79 -8.92 -3.52
CA ARG A 26 -4.18 -9.91 -2.64
C ARG A 26 -4.11 -9.43 -1.20
N ILE A 27 -3.88 -8.15 -1.01
CA ILE A 27 -3.73 -7.56 0.31
C ILE A 27 -5.09 -7.30 0.95
N THR A 28 -5.98 -6.63 0.21
CA THR A 28 -7.28 -6.22 0.73
C THR A 28 -8.22 -7.40 0.95
N ARG A 29 -7.99 -8.49 0.24
CA ARG A 29 -8.80 -9.72 0.39
C ARG A 29 -8.73 -10.28 1.80
N HIS A 30 -7.61 -10.08 2.48
CA HIS A 30 -7.37 -10.61 3.82
C HIS A 30 -7.64 -9.59 4.92
N PHE A 31 -8.13 -8.40 4.57
CA PHE A 31 -8.31 -7.33 5.53
C PHE A 31 -9.60 -6.56 5.25
N ASP A 32 -10.66 -6.92 5.96
CA ASP A 32 -12.00 -6.39 5.73
C ASP A 32 -12.22 -4.97 6.22
N ALA A 33 -11.30 -4.44 7.02
CA ALA A 33 -11.46 -3.12 7.63
C ALA A 33 -11.08 -1.97 6.71
N VAL A 34 -10.73 -2.25 5.45
CA VAL A 34 -10.33 -1.22 4.49
C VAL A 34 -11.55 -0.46 4.01
N VAL A 35 -11.50 0.87 4.12
CA VAL A 35 -12.56 1.76 3.62
C VAL A 35 -12.21 2.28 2.24
N ASP A 36 -11.03 2.88 2.09
CA ASP A 36 -10.56 3.47 0.85
C ASP A 36 -9.10 3.14 0.61
N VAL A 37 -8.71 3.12 -0.66
CA VAL A 37 -7.31 2.97 -1.09
C VAL A 37 -7.00 4.05 -2.11
N ASN A 38 -5.94 4.82 -1.87
CA ASN A 38 -5.45 5.82 -2.81
C ASN A 38 -4.03 5.46 -3.21
N VAL A 39 -3.81 5.30 -4.50
CA VAL A 39 -2.48 5.02 -5.06
C VAL A 39 -2.05 6.19 -5.94
N LEU A 40 -0.87 6.70 -5.70
CA LEU A 40 -0.28 7.76 -6.51
C LEU A 40 1.03 7.27 -7.11
N LEU A 41 1.12 7.33 -8.42
CA LEU A 41 2.31 6.94 -9.17
C LEU A 41 2.93 8.20 -9.75
N THR A 42 4.23 8.40 -9.51
CA THR A 42 4.92 9.62 -9.90
C THR A 42 6.21 9.28 -10.64
N VAL A 43 6.49 10.04 -11.70
CA VAL A 43 7.79 10.03 -12.36
C VAL A 43 8.42 11.39 -12.18
N GLU A 44 9.62 11.42 -11.60
CA GLU A 44 10.35 12.66 -11.39
C GLU A 44 11.69 12.62 -12.12
N ASN A 45 12.11 13.76 -12.63
CA ASN A 45 13.38 13.88 -13.34
C ASN A 45 14.51 14.16 -12.36
N LEU A 46 14.79 13.19 -11.49
CA LEU A 46 15.85 13.29 -10.51
C LEU A 46 17.17 12.76 -11.08
N LYS A 47 18.28 13.24 -10.52
CA LYS A 47 19.59 12.76 -10.92
C LYS A 47 19.79 11.29 -10.56
N GLU A 48 19.26 10.87 -9.45
CA GLU A 48 19.37 9.50 -8.99
C GLU A 48 18.29 8.65 -9.67
N LYS A 49 18.69 7.75 -10.55
CA LYS A 49 17.77 6.93 -11.32
C LYS A 49 16.85 6.08 -10.46
N GLU A 50 17.38 5.54 -9.38
CA GLU A 50 16.63 4.67 -8.47
C GLU A 50 15.53 5.38 -7.70
N ARG A 51 15.45 6.70 -7.82
CA ARG A 51 14.42 7.50 -7.17
C ARG A 51 13.47 8.18 -8.13
N ARG A 52 13.64 7.94 -9.44
CA ARG A 52 12.86 8.63 -10.47
C ARG A 52 11.42 8.21 -10.53
N GLN A 53 11.13 6.96 -10.22
CA GLN A 53 9.78 6.45 -10.30
C GLN A 53 9.32 6.06 -8.90
N LYS A 54 8.23 6.65 -8.47
CA LYS A 54 7.76 6.53 -7.11
C LYS A 54 6.32 6.03 -7.10
N ALA A 55 6.04 5.12 -6.19
CA ALA A 55 4.70 4.64 -5.93
C ALA A 55 4.35 4.89 -4.47
N GLU A 56 3.16 5.44 -4.24
CA GLU A 56 2.65 5.72 -2.91
C GLU A 56 1.26 5.11 -2.78
N VAL A 57 0.97 4.58 -1.60
CA VAL A 57 -0.38 4.09 -1.31
C VAL A 57 -0.79 4.55 0.08
N THR A 58 -2.01 5.05 0.18
CA THR A 58 -2.64 5.36 1.44
C THR A 58 -3.85 4.43 1.58
N LEU A 59 -3.84 3.63 2.63
CA LEU A 59 -4.90 2.72 2.93
C LEU A 59 -5.68 3.27 4.11
N HIS A 60 -6.93 3.65 3.89
CA HIS A 60 -7.79 4.15 4.95
C HIS A 60 -8.51 2.99 5.60
N VAL A 61 -8.19 2.74 6.86
CA VAL A 61 -8.86 1.72 7.65
C VAL A 61 -9.60 2.40 8.78
N LYS A 62 -10.51 1.69 9.41
CA LYS A 62 -11.28 2.26 10.50
C LYS A 62 -10.34 2.73 11.62
N GLY A 63 -10.33 4.03 11.86
CA GLY A 63 -9.57 4.64 12.94
C GLY A 63 -8.10 4.90 12.67
N LYS A 64 -7.61 4.60 11.47
CA LYS A 64 -6.20 4.80 11.15
C LYS A 64 -5.96 4.82 9.65
N ASP A 65 -4.92 5.55 9.24
CA ASP A 65 -4.43 5.52 7.86
C ASP A 65 -3.08 4.80 7.84
N ILE A 66 -2.89 3.94 6.86
CA ILE A 66 -1.62 3.26 6.62
C ILE A 66 -1.04 3.84 5.34
N PHE A 67 0.12 4.46 5.44
CA PHE A 67 0.80 5.07 4.30
C PHE A 67 2.15 4.39 4.09
N VAL A 68 2.42 4.01 2.84
CA VAL A 68 3.73 3.51 2.43
C VAL A 68 4.12 4.12 1.09
N GLU A 69 5.41 4.24 0.86
CA GLU A 69 5.95 4.73 -0.40
C GLU A 69 7.21 3.96 -0.76
N GLN A 70 7.48 3.89 -2.03
CA GLN A 70 8.67 3.23 -2.55
C GLN A 70 9.09 3.87 -3.87
N ALA A 71 10.38 4.09 -4.04
CA ALA A 71 10.95 4.60 -5.29
C ALA A 71 11.87 3.54 -5.89
N HIS A 72 11.98 3.55 -7.21
CA HIS A 72 12.82 2.63 -7.96
C HIS A 72 13.09 3.24 -9.34
N GLU A 73 14.05 2.71 -10.07
CA GLU A 73 14.25 3.14 -11.46
C GLU A 73 13.20 2.55 -12.39
N ASP A 74 12.57 1.45 -11.99
CA ASP A 74 11.49 0.80 -12.73
C ASP A 74 10.19 0.92 -11.90
N LEU A 75 9.15 1.46 -12.52
CA LEU A 75 7.87 1.69 -11.84
C LEU A 75 7.21 0.38 -11.38
N TYR A 76 7.27 -0.66 -12.21
CA TYR A 76 6.70 -1.95 -11.83
C TYR A 76 7.41 -2.54 -10.61
N ALA A 77 8.72 -2.39 -10.56
CA ALA A 77 9.50 -2.81 -9.39
C ALA A 77 9.15 -1.97 -8.16
N ALA A 78 8.94 -0.66 -8.35
CA ALA A 78 8.50 0.21 -7.27
C ALA A 78 7.16 -0.26 -6.71
N VAL A 79 6.22 -0.61 -7.58
CA VAL A 79 4.91 -1.12 -7.17
C VAL A 79 5.07 -2.44 -6.40
N ASP A 80 5.89 -3.37 -6.89
CA ASP A 80 6.11 -4.64 -6.20
C ASP A 80 6.64 -4.44 -4.79
N GLN A 81 7.65 -3.59 -4.64
CA GLN A 81 8.25 -3.29 -3.35
C GLN A 81 7.26 -2.56 -2.45
N LEU A 82 6.47 -1.66 -3.03
CA LEU A 82 5.43 -0.94 -2.31
C LEU A 82 4.42 -1.91 -1.71
N MET A 83 3.97 -2.88 -2.51
CA MET A 83 2.97 -3.85 -2.08
C MET A 83 3.50 -4.76 -0.98
N ASP A 84 4.78 -5.13 -1.05
CA ASP A 84 5.41 -5.91 0.02
C ASP A 84 5.42 -5.12 1.33
N LYS A 85 5.75 -3.84 1.26
CA LYS A 85 5.72 -2.97 2.44
C LYS A 85 4.31 -2.83 2.99
N LEU A 86 3.35 -2.64 2.10
CA LEU A 86 1.96 -2.49 2.50
C LEU A 86 1.45 -3.76 3.17
N ASP A 87 1.76 -4.90 2.61
CA ASP A 87 1.34 -6.18 3.17
C ASP A 87 1.87 -6.36 4.59
N ARG A 88 3.13 -6.03 4.82
CA ARG A 88 3.72 -6.10 6.16
C ARG A 88 3.03 -5.16 7.14
N GLN A 89 2.70 -3.95 6.69
CA GLN A 89 2.00 -2.98 7.54
C GLN A 89 0.58 -3.44 7.86
N VAL A 90 -0.11 -4.01 6.89
CA VAL A 90 -1.46 -4.54 7.08
C VAL A 90 -1.45 -5.70 8.07
N VAL A 91 -0.54 -6.63 7.90
CA VAL A 91 -0.39 -7.78 8.80
C VAL A 91 -0.08 -7.29 10.22
N ARG A 92 0.83 -6.35 10.34
CA ARG A 92 1.19 -5.78 11.65
C ARG A 92 -0.01 -5.10 12.31
N HIS A 93 -0.78 -4.35 11.54
CA HIS A 93 -1.98 -3.68 12.06
C HIS A 93 -3.02 -4.70 12.52
N LYS A 94 -3.23 -5.73 11.71
CA LYS A 94 -4.16 -6.80 12.02
C LYS A 94 -3.72 -7.56 13.29
N ASP A 95 -2.45 -7.86 13.40
CA ASP A 95 -1.90 -8.52 14.59
C ASP A 95 -2.06 -7.67 15.83
N ARG A 96 -1.86 -6.37 15.72
CA ARG A 96 -2.07 -5.44 16.83
C ARG A 96 -3.50 -5.46 17.33
N LEU A 97 -4.45 -5.47 16.42
CA LEU A 97 -5.85 -5.54 16.78
C LEU A 97 -6.17 -6.84 17.50
N GLN A 98 -5.62 -7.94 17.01
CA GLN A 98 -5.83 -9.24 17.63
C GLN A 98 -5.14 -9.34 18.99
N ASP A 99 -3.91 -8.84 19.09
CA ASP A 99 -3.16 -8.82 20.33
C ASP A 99 -3.87 -7.97 21.38
N HIS A 100 -4.37 -6.81 20.97
CA HIS A 100 -5.13 -5.95 21.87
C HIS A 100 -6.37 -6.68 22.38
N HIS A 101 -7.00 -7.44 21.52
CA HIS A 101 -8.20 -8.19 21.87
C HIS A 101 -7.90 -9.35 22.83
N HIS A 102 -6.75 -9.99 22.68
CA HIS A 102 -6.33 -11.13 23.51
C HIS A 102 -5.46 -10.75 24.70
N GLU A 103 -5.03 -9.52 24.75
CA GLU A 103 -4.04 -9.08 25.71
C GLU A 103 -4.50 -9.16 27.16
N ALA A 104 -5.74 -8.81 27.41
CA ALA A 104 -6.26 -8.82 28.75
C ALA A 104 -6.11 -10.17 29.47
N PRO A 105 -6.45 -11.30 28.84
CA PRO A 105 -6.23 -12.61 29.47
C PRO A 105 -4.76 -12.91 29.75
N LYS A 106 -3.88 -12.49 28.86
CA LYS A 106 -2.46 -12.77 29.03
C LYS A 106 -1.84 -11.99 30.16
N ARG A 107 -2.32 -10.79 30.42
CA ARG A 107 -1.77 -9.93 31.45
C ARG A 107 -2.15 -10.36 32.87
N VAL A 108 -3.16 -11.15 32.97
CA VAL A 108 -3.59 -11.64 34.26
C VAL A 108 -2.60 -12.63 34.86
N MET A 109 -1.77 -13.20 34.04
CA MET A 109 -0.75 -14.12 34.51
C MET A 109 0.43 -13.38 35.17
#